data_d8c6a836348f8984ae88446601dbc332
#
_entry.id   d8c6a836348f8984ae88446601dbc332
#
_cell.length_a   1.000
_cell.length_b   1.000
_cell.length_c   1.000
_cell.angle_alpha   90.00
_cell.angle_beta   90.00
_cell.angle_gamma   90.00
#
_symmetry.space_group_name_H-M   'P 1'
#
loop_
_entity.id
_entity.type
_entity.pdbx_description
1 polymer ?
#
loop_
_entity_poly.entity_id
_entity_poly.type
_entity_poly.pdbx_seq_one_letter_code
_entity_poly.pdbx_strand_id
1 'polypeptide(L)'
;QWVQHISRALNKTRVRFMKQFKKHSRKFKRYWRLFLKSHTLLNTTTYRSVYCFKQPMREIDILNFLLDLSPELKSTYDLYQDLLFALQTKNLDRFNHLLEIEHPLISPELQTAFQTFKMYQSYIKNTLTTPYTNGPIEGINNKIKVIKRIAFGYRSFYHFKFRILMIQNLTKPKRKILAD
;
A
#
# COMPACT_ATOMS: atom_id res chain seq x y z
N GLN A 1 1.80 -5.70 0.65
CA GLN A 1 1.02 -5.89 -0.57
C GLN A 1 -0.49 -5.60 -0.34
N TRP A 2 -1.13 -6.17 0.71
CA TRP A 2 -2.56 -5.97 1.03
C TRP A 2 -2.89 -4.54 1.41
N VAL A 3 -2.05 -3.88 2.20
CA VAL A 3 -2.19 -2.44 2.53
C VAL A 3 -2.21 -1.57 1.27
N GLN A 4 -1.43 -1.92 0.26
CA GLN A 4 -1.45 -1.18 -1.01
C GLN A 4 -2.79 -1.30 -1.75
N HIS A 5 -3.50 -2.44 -1.62
CA HIS A 5 -4.81 -2.63 -2.23
C HIS A 5 -5.85 -1.67 -1.64
N ILE A 6 -5.96 -1.61 -0.31
CA ILE A 6 -6.90 -0.68 0.35
C ILE A 6 -6.52 0.78 0.13
N SER A 7 -5.22 1.10 0.16
CA SER A 7 -4.74 2.46 -0.11
C SER A 7 -5.05 2.92 -1.53
N ARG A 8 -4.92 2.02 -2.52
CA ARG A 8 -5.31 2.32 -3.91
C ARG A 8 -6.82 2.50 -4.05
N ALA A 9 -7.63 1.68 -3.37
CA ALA A 9 -9.08 1.80 -3.38
C ALA A 9 -9.51 3.16 -2.80
N LEU A 10 -9.03 3.51 -1.59
CA LEU A 10 -9.33 4.81 -0.98
C LEU A 10 -8.85 5.99 -1.85
N ASN A 11 -7.66 5.89 -2.45
CA ASN A 11 -7.18 6.96 -3.33
C ASN A 11 -8.04 7.11 -4.60
N LYS A 12 -8.55 6.03 -5.18
CA LYS A 12 -9.50 6.08 -6.30
C LYS A 12 -10.80 6.75 -5.87
N THR A 13 -11.35 6.38 -4.71
CA THR A 13 -12.53 7.02 -4.10
C THR A 13 -12.31 8.52 -3.94
N ARG A 14 -11.18 8.92 -3.33
CA ARG A 14 -10.80 10.33 -3.17
C ARG A 14 -10.75 11.07 -4.50
N VAL A 15 -10.17 10.47 -5.55
CA VAL A 15 -10.09 11.06 -6.89
C VAL A 15 -11.48 11.23 -7.51
N ARG A 16 -12.39 10.27 -7.30
CA ARG A 16 -13.78 10.37 -7.74
C ARG A 16 -14.48 11.56 -7.09
N PHE A 17 -14.37 11.70 -5.77
CA PHE A 17 -14.93 12.82 -5.03
C PHE A 17 -14.26 14.16 -5.39
N MET A 18 -12.95 14.16 -5.65
CA MET A 18 -12.25 15.35 -6.15
C MET A 18 -12.86 15.86 -7.46
N LYS A 19 -13.27 14.97 -8.37
CA LYS A 19 -13.93 15.34 -9.62
C LYS A 19 -15.37 15.80 -9.40
N GLN A 20 -16.07 15.19 -8.45
CA GLN A 20 -17.46 15.55 -8.10
C GLN A 20 -17.51 16.92 -7.41
N PHE A 21 -16.64 17.17 -6.43
CA PHE A 21 -16.58 18.42 -5.67
C PHE A 21 -15.59 19.42 -6.30
N LYS A 22 -15.87 19.93 -7.50
CA LYS A 22 -14.99 20.83 -8.28
C LYS A 22 -14.46 22.01 -7.47
N LYS A 23 -15.30 22.64 -6.61
CA LYS A 23 -14.95 23.76 -5.71
C LYS A 23 -13.84 23.38 -4.73
N HIS A 24 -13.75 22.11 -4.32
CA HIS A 24 -12.78 21.61 -3.34
C HIS A 24 -11.67 20.75 -3.99
N SER A 25 -11.65 20.62 -5.32
CA SER A 25 -10.73 19.75 -6.05
C SER A 25 -9.25 20.02 -5.72
N ARG A 26 -8.87 21.30 -5.59
CA ARG A 26 -7.50 21.71 -5.22
C ARG A 26 -7.12 21.22 -3.82
N LYS A 27 -8.05 21.23 -2.84
CA LYS A 27 -7.86 20.72 -1.48
C LYS A 27 -7.64 19.22 -1.50
N PHE A 28 -8.49 18.45 -2.18
CA PHE A 28 -8.34 17.01 -2.37
C PHE A 28 -7.01 16.64 -3.02
N LYS A 29 -6.58 17.40 -4.03
CA LYS A 29 -5.31 17.18 -4.73
C LYS A 29 -4.10 17.47 -3.84
N ARG A 30 -4.14 18.55 -3.06
CA ARG A 30 -3.01 18.97 -2.23
C ARG A 30 -2.83 18.07 -1.01
N TYR A 31 -3.92 17.73 -0.32
CA TYR A 31 -3.89 17.02 0.96
C TYR A 31 -4.16 15.51 0.84
N TRP A 32 -3.91 14.94 -0.33
CA TRP A 32 -4.16 13.52 -0.60
C TRP A 32 -3.44 12.56 0.37
N ARG A 33 -2.24 12.93 0.85
CA ARG A 33 -1.44 12.11 1.76
C ARG A 33 -2.12 11.93 3.13
N LEU A 34 -2.93 12.89 3.57
CA LEU A 34 -3.65 12.80 4.83
C LEU A 34 -4.65 11.66 4.83
N PHE A 35 -5.29 11.36 3.68
CA PHE A 35 -6.19 10.23 3.55
C PHE A 35 -5.51 8.88 3.74
N LEU A 36 -4.25 8.76 3.34
CA LEU A 36 -3.51 7.49 3.38
C LEU A 36 -2.67 7.32 4.65
N LYS A 37 -2.55 8.39 5.44
CA LYS A 37 -1.83 8.39 6.71
C LYS A 37 -2.66 7.66 7.77
N SER A 38 -2.01 6.86 8.62
CA SER A 38 -2.71 6.28 9.78
C SER A 38 -3.25 7.41 10.65
N HIS A 39 -4.47 7.24 11.17
CA HIS A 39 -5.13 8.22 12.03
C HIS A 39 -4.27 8.59 13.25
N THR A 40 -3.55 7.62 13.81
CA THR A 40 -2.65 7.82 14.96
C THR A 40 -1.44 8.71 14.66
N LEU A 41 -1.07 8.85 13.38
CA LEU A 41 0.06 9.67 12.94
C LEU A 41 -0.32 11.07 12.49
N LEU A 42 -1.62 11.39 12.46
CA LEU A 42 -2.10 12.72 12.10
C LEU A 42 -1.75 13.72 13.19
N ASN A 43 -1.35 14.92 12.77
CA ASN A 43 -1.13 16.01 13.70
C ASN A 43 -2.47 16.54 14.23
N THR A 44 -2.68 16.38 15.54
CA THR A 44 -3.90 16.79 16.25
C THR A 44 -3.68 17.99 17.15
N THR A 45 -2.44 18.48 17.30
CA THR A 45 -2.08 19.51 18.28
C THR A 45 -1.65 20.83 17.66
N THR A 46 -0.82 20.78 16.61
CA THR A 46 -0.15 21.97 16.07
C THR A 46 -0.95 22.59 14.93
N TYR A 47 -1.38 23.83 15.11
CA TYR A 47 -1.99 24.65 14.07
C TYR A 47 -0.92 25.23 13.15
N ARG A 48 -1.16 25.18 11.84
CA ARG A 48 -0.27 25.76 10.82
C ARG A 48 -1.07 26.51 9.78
N SER A 49 -0.51 27.58 9.23
CA SER A 49 -1.08 28.21 8.05
C SER A 49 -1.01 27.22 6.89
N VAL A 50 -2.16 26.95 6.27
CA VAL A 50 -2.29 25.94 5.22
C VAL A 50 -2.89 26.54 3.97
N TYR A 51 -2.30 26.18 2.84
CA TYR A 51 -2.77 26.65 1.54
C TYR A 51 -4.21 26.19 1.26
N CYS A 52 -5.02 27.02 0.65
CA CYS A 52 -6.46 26.82 0.37
C CYS A 52 -7.39 26.96 1.59
N PHE A 53 -6.90 27.31 2.77
CA PHE A 53 -7.71 27.64 3.94
C PHE A 53 -7.39 29.05 4.40
N LYS A 54 -8.40 29.75 4.91
CA LYS A 54 -8.25 31.13 5.37
C LYS A 54 -7.71 31.26 6.81
N GLN A 55 -7.67 30.13 7.53
CA GLN A 55 -7.29 30.07 8.94
C GLN A 55 -6.26 28.96 9.15
N PRO A 56 -5.42 29.06 10.19
CA PRO A 56 -4.54 27.96 10.58
C PRO A 56 -5.36 26.71 10.92
N MET A 57 -4.89 25.53 10.49
CA MET A 57 -5.57 24.26 10.71
C MET A 57 -4.56 23.17 11.09
N ARG A 58 -5.02 22.16 11.83
CA ARG A 58 -4.30 20.93 12.09
C ARG A 58 -4.56 19.95 10.92
N GLU A 59 -3.73 18.93 10.79
CA GLU A 59 -3.94 17.89 9.74
C GLU A 59 -5.31 17.22 9.90
N ILE A 60 -5.72 16.95 11.14
CA ILE A 60 -7.02 16.33 11.43
C ILE A 60 -8.19 17.20 10.98
N ASP A 61 -8.11 18.52 11.16
CA ASP A 61 -9.18 19.45 10.79
C ASP A 61 -9.34 19.55 9.27
N ILE A 62 -8.21 19.53 8.55
CA ILE A 62 -8.22 19.50 7.06
C ILE A 62 -8.89 18.23 6.56
N LEU A 63 -8.52 17.10 7.16
CA LEU A 63 -9.07 15.80 6.77
C LEU A 63 -10.56 15.73 7.06
N ASN A 64 -10.99 16.09 8.28
CA ASN A 64 -12.40 16.09 8.66
C ASN A 64 -13.23 17.00 7.75
N PHE A 65 -12.73 18.20 7.44
CA PHE A 65 -13.39 19.09 6.48
C PHE A 65 -13.65 18.41 5.13
N LEU A 66 -12.71 17.59 4.63
CA LEU A 66 -12.85 16.90 3.36
C LEU A 66 -13.76 15.65 3.47
N LEU A 67 -13.73 14.95 4.60
CA LEU A 67 -14.56 13.78 4.85
C LEU A 67 -16.04 14.17 5.04
N ASP A 68 -16.29 15.29 5.71
CA ASP A 68 -17.65 15.78 5.97
C ASP A 68 -18.41 16.25 4.70
N LEU A 69 -17.70 16.36 3.56
CA LEU A 69 -18.33 16.64 2.27
C LEU A 69 -19.21 15.48 1.76
N SER A 70 -18.97 14.24 2.22
CA SER A 70 -19.74 13.08 1.81
C SER A 70 -19.74 11.98 2.88
N PRO A 71 -20.92 11.52 3.32
CA PRO A 71 -21.04 10.38 4.23
C PRO A 71 -20.38 9.11 3.69
N GLU A 72 -20.50 8.86 2.37
CA GLU A 72 -19.85 7.72 1.70
C GLU A 72 -18.33 7.81 1.82
N LEU A 73 -17.75 8.99 1.59
CA LEU A 73 -16.29 9.18 1.70
C LEU A 73 -15.81 8.97 3.14
N LYS A 74 -16.56 9.48 4.11
CA LYS A 74 -16.27 9.34 5.55
C LYS A 74 -16.31 7.87 5.97
N SER A 75 -17.41 7.18 5.68
CA SER A 75 -17.56 5.76 6.01
C SER A 75 -16.48 4.88 5.33
N THR A 76 -16.15 5.20 4.08
CA THR A 76 -15.05 4.51 3.36
C THR A 76 -13.70 4.76 4.02
N TYR A 77 -13.44 5.98 4.49
CA TYR A 77 -12.22 6.32 5.20
C TYR A 77 -12.12 5.60 6.55
N ASP A 78 -13.20 5.62 7.34
CA ASP A 78 -13.23 4.97 8.66
C ASP A 78 -12.94 3.47 8.54
N LEU A 79 -13.61 2.81 7.59
CA LEU A 79 -13.37 1.39 7.31
C LEU A 79 -11.93 1.13 6.79
N TYR A 80 -11.38 2.03 5.98
CA TYR A 80 -9.99 1.95 5.57
C TYR A 80 -9.03 2.00 6.77
N GLN A 81 -9.27 2.88 7.75
CA GLN A 81 -8.44 2.98 8.95
C GLN A 81 -8.53 1.71 9.81
N ASP A 82 -9.72 1.13 9.95
CA ASP A 82 -9.92 -0.13 10.67
C ASP A 82 -9.18 -1.29 10.01
N LEU A 83 -9.28 -1.40 8.68
CA LEU A 83 -8.53 -2.41 7.91
C LEU A 83 -7.02 -2.19 8.00
N LEU A 84 -6.58 -0.93 7.89
CA LEU A 84 -5.17 -0.57 8.00
C LEU A 84 -4.61 -0.99 9.36
N PHE A 85 -5.34 -0.70 10.43
CA PHE A 85 -4.97 -1.10 11.79
C PHE A 85 -4.92 -2.63 11.93
N ALA A 86 -5.94 -3.35 11.47
CA ALA A 86 -5.98 -4.82 11.54
C ALA A 86 -4.80 -5.47 10.79
N LEU A 87 -4.45 -4.94 9.60
CA LEU A 87 -3.33 -5.44 8.81
C LEU A 87 -1.97 -5.09 9.42
N GLN A 88 -1.81 -3.90 10.00
CA GLN A 88 -0.55 -3.46 10.62
C GLN A 88 -0.27 -4.19 11.94
N THR A 89 -1.32 -4.42 12.74
CA THR A 89 -1.22 -5.16 14.01
C THR A 89 -1.27 -6.69 13.82
N LYS A 90 -1.42 -7.16 12.57
CA LYS A 90 -1.59 -8.57 12.24
C LYS A 90 -2.77 -9.23 12.98
N ASN A 91 -3.80 -8.47 13.30
CA ASN A 91 -4.98 -8.96 14.00
C ASN A 91 -5.95 -9.61 13.01
N LEU A 92 -5.85 -10.94 12.88
CA LEU A 92 -6.66 -11.72 11.95
C LEU A 92 -8.15 -11.71 12.33
N ASP A 93 -8.47 -11.77 13.62
CA ASP A 93 -9.86 -11.83 14.08
C ASP A 93 -10.60 -10.53 13.74
N ARG A 94 -9.97 -9.39 14.03
CA ARG A 94 -10.51 -8.08 13.64
C ARG A 94 -10.65 -7.96 12.13
N PHE A 95 -9.66 -8.42 11.37
CA PHE A 95 -9.70 -8.39 9.91
C PHE A 95 -10.86 -9.22 9.35
N ASN A 96 -11.06 -10.46 9.83
CA ASN A 96 -12.16 -11.32 9.42
C ASN A 96 -13.50 -10.71 9.80
N HIS A 97 -13.64 -10.22 11.02
CA HIS A 97 -14.86 -9.56 11.49
C HIS A 97 -15.27 -8.38 10.59
N LEU A 98 -14.29 -7.53 10.18
CA LEU A 98 -14.56 -6.44 9.25
C LEU A 98 -15.01 -6.91 7.86
N LEU A 99 -14.56 -8.10 7.41
CA LEU A 99 -15.01 -8.67 6.14
C LEU A 99 -16.39 -9.30 6.19
N GLU A 100 -16.85 -9.74 7.37
CA GLU A 100 -18.15 -10.40 7.58
C GLU A 100 -19.29 -9.38 7.72
N ILE A 101 -19.02 -8.23 8.31
CA ILE A 101 -20.03 -7.18 8.51
C ILE A 101 -20.39 -6.53 7.18
N GLU A 102 -21.66 -6.22 7.02
CA GLU A 102 -22.14 -5.41 5.92
C GLU A 102 -21.81 -3.93 6.13
N HIS A 103 -21.27 -3.32 5.11
CA HIS A 103 -20.93 -1.90 5.09
C HIS A 103 -21.75 -1.19 4.00
N PRO A 104 -22.98 -0.78 4.28
CA PRO A 104 -23.91 -0.29 3.25
C PRO A 104 -23.46 1.00 2.58
N LEU A 105 -22.64 1.79 3.26
CA LEU A 105 -22.26 3.14 2.80
C LEU A 105 -20.75 3.23 2.49
N ILE A 106 -20.22 2.25 1.76
CA ILE A 106 -18.81 2.30 1.30
C ILE A 106 -18.73 2.47 -0.21
N SER A 107 -17.60 3.02 -0.65
CA SER A 107 -17.35 3.25 -2.06
C SER A 107 -17.26 1.94 -2.86
N PRO A 108 -17.69 1.93 -4.15
CA PRO A 108 -17.56 0.78 -5.04
C PRO A 108 -16.09 0.31 -5.18
N GLU A 109 -15.16 1.25 -5.12
CA GLU A 109 -13.72 0.98 -5.18
C GLU A 109 -13.25 0.15 -3.98
N LEU A 110 -13.77 0.44 -2.78
CA LEU A 110 -13.44 -0.33 -1.58
C LEU A 110 -14.20 -1.66 -1.55
N GLN A 111 -15.45 -1.72 -2.03
CA GLN A 111 -16.19 -2.98 -2.20
C GLN A 111 -15.44 -3.97 -3.08
N THR A 112 -14.85 -3.51 -4.20
CA THR A 112 -14.02 -4.34 -5.06
C THR A 112 -12.80 -4.90 -4.33
N ALA A 113 -12.16 -4.09 -3.47
CA ALA A 113 -11.04 -4.55 -2.64
C ALA A 113 -11.49 -5.61 -1.62
N PHE A 114 -12.67 -5.45 -1.04
CA PHE A 114 -13.29 -6.43 -0.13
C PHE A 114 -13.55 -7.77 -0.81
N GLN A 115 -14.13 -7.77 -1.99
CA GLN A 115 -14.35 -8.99 -2.76
C GLN A 115 -13.03 -9.72 -3.03
N THR A 116 -11.98 -8.97 -3.38
CA THR A 116 -10.63 -9.52 -3.54
C THR A 116 -10.13 -10.14 -2.23
N PHE A 117 -10.34 -9.48 -1.10
CA PHE A 117 -9.91 -10.00 0.20
C PHE A 117 -10.65 -11.27 0.61
N LYS A 118 -11.96 -11.34 0.38
CA LYS A 118 -12.75 -12.56 0.60
C LYS A 118 -12.24 -13.72 -0.25
N MET A 119 -11.92 -13.47 -1.52
CA MET A 119 -11.38 -14.49 -2.44
C MET A 119 -10.01 -15.02 -1.99
N TYR A 120 -9.15 -14.14 -1.45
CA TYR A 120 -7.78 -14.48 -1.04
C TYR A 120 -7.59 -14.58 0.49
N GLN A 121 -8.67 -14.82 1.24
CA GLN A 121 -8.66 -14.82 2.71
C GLN A 121 -7.64 -15.81 3.30
N SER A 122 -7.52 -17.01 2.73
CA SER A 122 -6.54 -18.02 3.16
C SER A 122 -5.09 -17.54 3.00
N TYR A 123 -4.77 -16.85 1.91
CA TYR A 123 -3.44 -16.28 1.67
C TYR A 123 -3.15 -15.09 2.61
N ILE A 124 -4.17 -14.28 2.91
CA ILE A 124 -4.05 -13.17 3.86
C ILE A 124 -3.79 -13.73 5.26
N LYS A 125 -4.55 -14.76 5.67
CA LYS A 125 -4.32 -15.48 6.93
C LYS A 125 -2.86 -15.93 7.05
N ASN A 126 -2.34 -16.63 6.04
CA ASN A 126 -0.96 -17.08 6.03
C ASN A 126 0.04 -15.91 6.14
N THR A 127 -0.24 -14.79 5.46
CA THR A 127 0.63 -13.59 5.53
C THR A 127 0.63 -12.96 6.93
N LEU A 128 -0.51 -12.95 7.61
CA LEU A 128 -0.64 -12.34 8.94
C LEU A 128 -0.07 -13.25 10.05
N THR A 129 -0.17 -14.57 9.89
CA THR A 129 0.29 -15.55 10.91
C THR A 129 1.76 -15.91 10.77
N THR A 130 2.38 -15.73 9.58
CA THR A 130 3.79 -16.08 9.38
C THR A 130 4.71 -14.88 9.63
N PRO A 131 5.93 -15.11 10.14
CA PRO A 131 6.94 -14.06 10.32
C PRO A 131 7.61 -13.65 9.00
N TYR A 132 7.35 -14.36 7.91
CA TYR A 132 8.01 -14.12 6.62
C TYR A 132 7.54 -12.81 5.98
N THR A 133 8.49 -12.05 5.47
CA THR A 133 8.25 -10.82 4.71
C THR A 133 8.74 -10.98 3.27
N ASN A 134 8.21 -10.17 2.36
CA ASN A 134 8.70 -10.13 0.97
C ASN A 134 10.06 -9.43 0.83
N GLY A 135 10.60 -8.86 1.90
CA GLY A 135 11.84 -8.11 1.89
C GLY A 135 13.03 -8.86 1.25
N PRO A 136 13.30 -10.13 1.62
CA PRO A 136 14.36 -10.91 0.98
C PRO A 136 14.17 -11.08 -0.52
N ILE A 137 12.94 -11.36 -0.97
CA ILE A 137 12.61 -11.54 -2.39
C ILE A 137 12.75 -10.21 -3.15
N GLU A 138 12.29 -9.10 -2.56
CA GLU A 138 12.46 -7.76 -3.15
C GLU A 138 13.94 -7.39 -3.24
N GLY A 139 14.74 -7.71 -2.23
CA GLY A 139 16.19 -7.55 -2.24
C GLY A 139 16.86 -8.34 -3.37
N ILE A 140 16.48 -9.60 -3.56
CA ILE A 140 16.96 -10.46 -4.65
C ILE A 140 16.55 -9.87 -6.00
N ASN A 141 15.29 -9.48 -6.17
CA ASN A 141 14.80 -8.90 -7.41
C ASN A 141 15.53 -7.60 -7.77
N ASN A 142 15.84 -6.76 -6.78
CA ASN A 142 16.63 -5.54 -6.99
C ASN A 142 18.06 -5.86 -7.42
N LYS A 143 18.72 -6.84 -6.80
CA LYS A 143 20.05 -7.33 -7.22
C LYS A 143 20.02 -7.84 -8.67
N ILE A 144 19.01 -8.62 -9.06
CA ILE A 144 18.82 -9.10 -10.42
C ILE A 144 18.70 -7.94 -11.42
N LYS A 145 17.92 -6.90 -11.08
CA LYS A 145 17.82 -5.69 -11.91
C LYS A 145 19.17 -4.97 -12.06
N VAL A 146 19.94 -4.89 -10.99
CA VAL A 146 21.29 -4.29 -11.03
C VAL A 146 22.23 -5.12 -11.92
N ILE A 147 22.26 -6.45 -11.76
CA ILE A 147 23.07 -7.36 -12.59
C ILE A 147 22.75 -7.16 -14.08
N LYS A 148 21.46 -7.10 -14.43
CA LYS A 148 21.01 -6.86 -15.80
C LYS A 148 21.48 -5.50 -16.33
N ARG A 149 21.43 -4.47 -15.50
CA ARG A 149 21.81 -3.09 -15.87
C ARG A 149 23.30 -2.95 -16.10
N ILE A 150 24.14 -3.48 -15.19
CA ILE A 150 25.62 -3.39 -15.27
C ILE A 150 26.14 -4.12 -16.51
N ALA A 151 25.49 -5.22 -16.92
CA ALA A 151 25.88 -5.97 -18.10
C ALA A 151 25.34 -5.40 -19.42
N PHE A 152 24.67 -4.24 -19.39
CA PHE A 152 24.01 -3.66 -20.57
C PHE A 152 23.04 -4.62 -21.28
N GLY A 153 22.57 -5.63 -20.56
CA GLY A 153 21.73 -6.72 -21.05
C GLY A 153 22.49 -8.04 -21.28
N TYR A 154 21.74 -9.09 -21.50
CA TYR A 154 22.27 -10.43 -21.81
C TYR A 154 21.60 -10.95 -23.06
N ARG A 155 22.41 -11.47 -24.00
CA ARG A 155 21.89 -12.15 -25.20
C ARG A 155 21.37 -13.54 -24.89
N SER A 156 21.94 -14.22 -23.88
CA SER A 156 21.56 -15.57 -23.46
C SER A 156 20.98 -15.56 -22.05
N PHE A 157 19.77 -16.13 -21.93
CA PHE A 157 19.16 -16.33 -20.62
C PHE A 157 19.97 -17.27 -19.73
N TYR A 158 20.65 -18.26 -20.30
CA TYR A 158 21.50 -19.20 -19.57
C TYR A 158 22.65 -18.47 -18.86
N HIS A 159 23.37 -17.61 -19.55
CA HIS A 159 24.45 -16.80 -18.95
C HIS A 159 23.93 -15.83 -17.90
N PHE A 160 22.77 -15.24 -18.13
CA PHE A 160 22.13 -14.37 -17.15
C PHE A 160 21.75 -15.13 -15.87
N LYS A 161 21.07 -16.27 -16.01
CA LYS A 161 20.72 -17.17 -14.90
C LYS A 161 21.97 -17.58 -14.11
N PHE A 162 23.01 -18.04 -14.82
CA PHE A 162 24.25 -18.48 -14.19
C PHE A 162 24.93 -17.35 -13.40
N ARG A 163 24.97 -16.13 -13.95
CA ARG A 163 25.52 -14.95 -13.27
C ARG A 163 24.74 -14.62 -11.99
N ILE A 164 23.41 -14.70 -12.03
CA ILE A 164 22.56 -14.49 -10.85
C ILE A 164 22.90 -15.53 -9.77
N LEU A 165 22.96 -16.81 -10.13
CA LEU A 165 23.23 -17.90 -9.19
C LEU A 165 24.64 -17.77 -8.57
N MET A 166 25.63 -17.38 -9.34
CA MET A 166 27.00 -17.12 -8.83
C MET A 166 27.03 -15.97 -7.82
N ILE A 167 26.41 -14.83 -8.15
CA ILE A 167 26.38 -13.65 -7.26
C ILE A 167 25.60 -13.93 -5.98
N GLN A 168 24.62 -14.84 -6.03
CA GLN A 168 23.85 -15.27 -4.86
C GLN A 168 24.55 -16.42 -4.08
N ASN A 169 25.74 -16.82 -4.46
CA ASN A 169 26.48 -17.97 -3.89
C ASN A 169 25.72 -19.30 -3.96
N LEU A 170 24.76 -19.43 -4.88
CA LEU A 170 23.97 -20.65 -5.06
C LEU A 170 24.67 -21.69 -5.95
N THR A 171 25.72 -21.28 -6.68
CA THR A 171 26.62 -22.17 -7.44
C THR A 171 28.05 -21.71 -7.27
N LYS A 172 28.96 -22.67 -7.01
CA LYS A 172 30.40 -22.41 -7.09
C LYS A 172 30.90 -22.68 -8.51
N PRO A 173 31.76 -21.83 -9.09
CA PRO A 173 32.40 -22.18 -10.36
C PRO A 173 33.21 -23.47 -10.17
N LYS A 174 33.01 -24.46 -11.04
CA LYS A 174 33.93 -25.62 -11.09
C LYS A 174 35.31 -25.08 -11.42
N ARG A 175 36.23 -25.15 -10.47
CA ARG A 175 37.65 -24.91 -10.78
C ARG A 175 38.04 -25.96 -11.80
N LYS A 176 38.42 -25.58 -13.03
CA LYS A 176 39.22 -26.43 -13.90
C LYS A 176 40.55 -26.62 -13.17
N ILE A 177 40.78 -27.82 -12.66
CA ILE A 177 42.14 -28.25 -12.30
C ILE A 177 42.84 -28.33 -13.64
N LEU A 178 43.72 -27.38 -13.92
CA LEU A 178 44.74 -27.52 -14.97
C LEU A 178 45.60 -28.67 -14.47
N ALA A 179 45.49 -29.83 -15.14
CA ALA A 179 46.47 -30.89 -14.97
C ALA A 179 47.80 -30.37 -15.54
N ASP A 180 48.80 -30.38 -14.67
CA ASP A 180 50.22 -30.15 -15.05
C ASP A 180 50.71 -31.22 -16.00
#